data_ebfe473529716fc7b4f171ea6a850958
#
_entry.id   ebfe473529716fc7b4f171ea6a850958
#
_cell.length_a   1.000
_cell.length_b   1.000
_cell.length_c   1.000
_cell.angle_alpha   90.00
_cell.angle_beta   90.00
_cell.angle_gamma   90.00
#
_symmetry.space_group_name_H-M   'P 1'
#
loop_
_entity.id
_entity.type
_entity.pdbx_description
1 polymer ?
#
loop_
_entity_poly.entity_id
_entity_poly.type
_entity_poly.pdbx_seq_one_letter_code
_entity_poly.pdbx_strand_id
1 'polypeptide(L)' 'MEILVFKTDVRSRKQVNALAPHLETMKGIVKWNVDLQDVDKVLRVESASVSAGVIEKNLQQAGYYCEELQD' A
#
# COMPACT_ATOMS: atom_id res chain seq x y z
N MET A 1 2.04 8.43 14.55
CA MET A 1 2.03 7.38 13.51
C MET A 1 0.60 7.17 13.04
N GLU A 2 0.40 7.13 11.73
CA GLU A 2 -0.92 6.92 11.15
C GLU A 2 -1.03 5.53 10.56
N ILE A 3 -2.22 4.95 10.64
CA ILE A 3 -2.55 3.73 9.93
C ILE A 3 -3.34 4.12 8.68
N LEU A 4 -2.78 3.83 7.52
CA LEU A 4 -3.39 4.14 6.24
C LEU A 4 -3.82 2.84 5.57
N VAL A 5 -4.99 2.84 4.97
CA VAL A 5 -5.61 1.64 4.40
C VAL A 5 -6.01 1.93 2.97
N PHE A 6 -5.64 1.03 2.05
CA PHE A 6 -5.87 1.23 0.62
C PHE A 6 -6.51 -0.01 -0.01
N LYS A 7 -7.44 0.22 -0.93
CA LYS A 7 -7.92 -0.82 -1.82
C LYS A 7 -6.93 -0.99 -2.97
N THR A 8 -6.57 -2.23 -3.30
CA THR A 8 -5.62 -2.52 -4.38
C THR A 8 -6.14 -3.65 -5.27
N ASP A 9 -5.35 -3.93 -6.33
CA ASP A 9 -5.59 -5.08 -7.20
C ASP A 9 -4.51 -6.16 -7.05
N VAL A 10 -3.78 -6.12 -5.94
CA VAL A 10 -2.75 -7.11 -5.64
C VAL A 10 -3.43 -8.42 -5.24
N ARG A 11 -3.19 -9.51 -6.00
CA ARG A 11 -3.96 -10.75 -5.84
C ARG A 11 -3.15 -11.95 -5.38
N SER A 12 -1.83 -11.85 -5.37
CA SER A 12 -0.99 -12.99 -5.06
C SER A 12 0.22 -12.59 -4.25
N ARG A 13 0.84 -13.58 -3.59
CA ARG A 13 2.07 -13.35 -2.84
C ARG A 13 3.18 -12.83 -3.76
N LYS A 14 3.21 -13.31 -5.00
CA LYS A 14 4.19 -12.84 -5.99
C LYS A 14 4.03 -11.34 -6.24
N GLN A 15 2.79 -10.87 -6.36
CA GLN A 15 2.53 -9.45 -6.56
C GLN A 15 2.87 -8.64 -5.30
N VAL A 16 2.64 -9.20 -4.11
CA VAL A 16 3.05 -8.55 -2.86
C VAL A 16 4.56 -8.35 -2.84
N ASN A 17 5.30 -9.38 -3.23
CA ASN A 17 6.76 -9.29 -3.27
C ASN A 17 7.24 -8.27 -4.30
N ALA A 18 6.55 -8.17 -5.43
CA ALA A 18 6.88 -7.16 -6.45
C ALA A 18 6.57 -5.74 -5.97
N LEU A 19 5.57 -5.60 -5.11
CA LEU A 19 5.17 -4.32 -4.54
C LEU A 19 6.18 -3.82 -3.50
N ALA A 20 6.83 -4.72 -2.79
CA ALA A 20 7.68 -4.39 -1.66
C ALA A 20 8.74 -3.32 -1.94
N PRO A 21 9.51 -3.38 -3.06
CA PRO A 21 10.51 -2.34 -3.31
C PRO A 21 9.93 -0.93 -3.40
N HIS A 22 8.72 -0.80 -3.91
CA HIS A 22 8.09 0.51 -4.06
C HIS A 22 7.74 1.12 -2.71
N LEU A 23 7.34 0.30 -1.75
CA LEU A 23 7.01 0.75 -0.40
C LEU A 23 8.27 0.96 0.43
N GLU A 24 9.25 0.07 0.28
CA GLU A 24 10.47 0.13 1.10
C GLU A 24 11.39 1.28 0.73
N THR A 25 11.23 1.85 -0.46
CA THR A 25 11.99 3.04 -0.86
C THR A 25 11.41 4.33 -0.30
N MET A 26 10.18 4.30 0.22
CA MET A 26 9.56 5.49 0.80
C MET A 26 9.97 5.63 2.26
N LYS A 27 10.76 6.66 2.56
CA LYS A 27 11.15 6.96 3.94
C LYS A 27 9.92 7.41 4.71
N GLY A 28 9.77 6.91 5.92
CA GLY A 28 8.63 7.25 6.76
C GLY A 28 7.57 6.17 6.82
N ILE A 29 7.66 5.14 5.99
CA ILE A 29 6.83 3.95 6.14
C ILE A 29 7.53 3.03 7.14
N VAL A 30 6.83 2.71 8.23
CA VAL A 30 7.38 1.88 9.31
C VAL A 30 7.12 0.41 9.03
N LYS A 31 5.92 0.08 8.58
CA LYS A 31 5.50 -1.30 8.36
C LYS A 31 4.31 -1.30 7.39
N TRP A 32 4.17 -2.39 6.65
CA TRP A 32 3.03 -2.55 5.74
C TRP A 32 2.73 -4.04 5.56
N ASN A 33 1.49 -4.33 5.18
CA ASN A 33 1.10 -5.66 4.73
C ASN A 33 -0.10 -5.58 3.80
N VAL A 34 -0.39 -6.68 3.10
CA VAL A 34 -1.55 -6.78 2.22
C VAL A 34 -2.40 -7.96 2.69
N ASP A 35 -3.69 -7.72 2.90
CA ASP A 35 -4.64 -8.77 3.22
C ASP A 35 -5.17 -9.35 1.90
N LEU A 36 -4.62 -10.48 1.49
CA LEU A 36 -4.99 -11.12 0.23
C LEU A 36 -6.35 -11.82 0.30
N GLN A 37 -6.85 -12.05 1.50
CA GLN A 37 -8.15 -12.71 1.68
C GLN A 37 -9.31 -11.73 1.64
N ASP A 38 -9.03 -10.45 1.82
CA ASP A 38 -10.04 -9.42 1.71
C ASP A 38 -10.43 -9.22 0.25
N VAL A 39 -11.72 -9.00 -0.01
CA VAL A 39 -12.22 -8.77 -1.36
C VAL A 39 -11.58 -7.53 -2.00
N ASP A 40 -11.24 -6.53 -1.20
CA ASP A 40 -10.63 -5.30 -1.68
C ASP A 40 -9.10 -5.37 -1.73
N LYS A 41 -8.51 -6.51 -1.38
CA LYS A 41 -7.05 -6.69 -1.36
C LYS A 41 -6.38 -5.53 -0.65
N VAL A 42 -6.72 -5.36 0.61
CA VAL A 42 -6.37 -4.16 1.38
C VAL A 42 -4.89 -4.11 1.70
N LEU A 43 -4.26 -3.00 1.31
CA LEU A 43 -2.90 -2.65 1.75
C LEU A 43 -3.03 -1.80 3.00
N ARG A 44 -2.35 -2.23 4.06
CA ARG A 44 -2.30 -1.51 5.33
C ARG A 44 -0.90 -1.01 5.55
N VAL A 45 -0.78 0.29 5.80
CA VAL A 45 0.53 0.94 5.98
C VAL A 45 0.56 1.67 7.31
N GLU A 46 1.60 1.41 8.10
CA GLU A 46 1.89 2.21 9.29
C GLU A 46 2.89 3.27 8.89
N SER A 47 2.45 4.52 8.87
CA SER A 47 3.24 5.63 8.37
C SER A 47 3.59 6.61 9.49
N ALA A 48 4.87 6.98 9.57
CA ALA A 48 5.33 8.02 10.48
C ALA A 48 5.22 9.41 9.84
N SER A 49 5.44 9.51 8.53
CA SER A 49 5.51 10.83 7.88
C SER A 49 5.01 10.86 6.44
N VAL A 50 4.68 9.71 5.83
CA VAL A 50 4.23 9.65 4.43
C VAL A 50 2.71 9.78 4.38
N SER A 51 2.22 10.67 3.52
CA SER A 51 0.77 10.85 3.35
C SER A 51 0.18 9.78 2.44
N ALA A 52 -1.13 9.56 2.57
CA ALA A 52 -1.86 8.62 1.73
C ALA A 52 -1.73 8.97 0.25
N GLY A 53 -1.80 10.27 -0.08
CA GLY A 53 -1.69 10.71 -1.47
C GLY A 53 -0.36 10.34 -2.11
N VAL A 54 0.74 10.42 -1.34
CA VAL A 54 2.06 10.05 -1.83
C VAL A 54 2.11 8.55 -2.12
N ILE A 55 1.55 7.75 -1.23
CA ILE A 55 1.53 6.29 -1.43
C ILE A 55 0.70 5.93 -2.65
N GLU A 56 -0.51 6.50 -2.77
CA GLU A 56 -1.36 6.26 -3.94
C GLU A 56 -0.63 6.58 -5.24
N LYS A 57 -0.03 7.76 -5.30
CA LYS A 57 0.64 8.22 -6.51
C LYS A 57 1.81 7.30 -6.88
N ASN A 58 2.61 6.91 -5.89
CA ASN A 58 3.74 6.03 -6.11
C ASN A 58 3.31 4.69 -6.69
N LEU A 59 2.30 4.08 -6.11
CA LEU A 59 1.85 2.76 -6.56
C LEU A 59 1.14 2.84 -7.90
N GLN A 60 0.37 3.89 -8.14
CA GLN A 60 -0.28 4.10 -9.43
C GLN A 60 0.74 4.28 -10.55
N GLN A 61 1.81 5.02 -10.29
CA GLN A 61 2.90 5.19 -11.27
C GLN A 61 3.63 3.89 -11.55
N ALA A 62 3.64 2.97 -10.59
CA ALA A 62 4.25 1.66 -10.76
C ALA A 62 3.31 0.66 -11.45
N GLY A 63 2.08 1.08 -11.77
CA GLY A 63 1.13 0.23 -12.49
C GLY A 63 0.13 -0.50 -11.62
N TYR A 64 0.06 -0.17 -10.33
CA TYR A 64 -0.90 -0.80 -9.42
C TYR A 64 -2.14 0.07 -9.24
N TYR A 65 -3.28 -0.57 -9.06
CA TYR A 65 -4.46 0.14 -8.56
C TYR A 65 -4.28 0.37 -7.06
N CYS A 66 -4.50 1.59 -6.62
CA CYS A 66 -4.36 1.94 -5.22
C CYS A 66 -5.26 3.13 -4.90
N GLU A 67 -6.20 2.94 -3.99
CA GLU A 67 -7.14 3.97 -3.60
C GLU A 67 -7.32 3.93 -2.08
N GLU A 68 -7.14 5.07 -1.43
CA GLU A 68 -7.31 5.12 0.02
C GLU A 68 -8.76 4.83 0.40
N LEU A 69 -8.93 3.95 1.39
CA LEU A 69 -10.23 3.66 1.98
C LEU A 69 -10.41 4.55 3.20
N GLN A 70 -11.54 5.24 3.27
CA GLN A 70 -11.87 6.09 4.41
C GLN A 70 -12.94 5.41 5.24
N ASP A 71 -12.78 5.52 6.56
CA ASP A 71 -13.75 4.99 7.51
C ASP A 71 -15.01 5.86 7.56
#